data_7b12334845ddc1e738dd71766bf1c49e
#
_entry.id   7b12334845ddc1e738dd71766bf1c49e
#
_cell.length_a   1.000
_cell.length_b   1.000
_cell.length_c   1.000
_cell.angle_alpha   90.00
_cell.angle_beta   90.00
_cell.angle_gamma   90.00
#
_symmetry.space_group_name_H-M   'P 1'
#
loop_
_entity.id
_entity.type
_entity.pdbx_description
1 polymer ?
#
loop_
_entity_poly.entity_id
_entity_poly.type
_entity_poly.pdbx_seq_one_letter_code
_entity_poly.pdbx_strand_id
1 'polypeptide(L)'
;MFEEKLFEPHFTSVLAPYMLDVVEQKRALGNKYNAGVEALSAFDDFCNEQQLRIPAISNELLQKWEKKRPHENETTQCFRISYVRILCKYLHSNGYDAPCAFHPAPHVNKCFVPYIFTKDEIERLFSAVDCTKESSESPLRHLVMPVLFRLLYTCGLRVSEALHLKVADVDLDAGVLAIYGAKGDKERLVGISDSMLTCMKSYRSNPLVANAKSIYFFPAPDGGFYDTSTIYDIFRKCLFDAGIPHRGRGKGPRLHDLRHSFAVHILNKWSSEGKDIYTCLPILRTALGHDRITTTEKYLRLVPEAYMEVTEPFNERFHTITEVLCNEE
;
A
#
# COMPACT_ATOMS: atom_id res chain seq x y z
N MET A 1 18.31 2.42 7.05
CA MET A 1 18.08 2.41 5.58
C MET A 1 17.72 0.98 5.22
N PHE A 2 16.53 0.74 4.66
CA PHE A 2 16.12 -0.59 4.24
C PHE A 2 16.91 -0.94 3.00
N GLU A 3 17.84 -1.87 3.08
CA GLU A 3 18.44 -2.47 1.89
C GLU A 3 17.42 -3.45 1.27
N GLU A 4 16.36 -2.93 0.67
CA GLU A 4 15.68 -3.72 -0.36
C GLU A 4 16.69 -3.96 -1.47
N LYS A 5 16.95 -5.23 -1.75
CA LYS A 5 17.88 -5.65 -2.78
C LYS A 5 17.54 -4.93 -4.10
N LEU A 6 18.47 -4.14 -4.61
CA LEU A 6 18.36 -3.58 -5.94
C LEU A 6 18.43 -4.72 -6.95
N PHE A 7 17.50 -4.77 -7.88
CA PHE A 7 17.58 -5.71 -8.99
C PHE A 7 18.69 -5.26 -9.93
N GLU A 8 19.66 -6.12 -10.14
CA GLU A 8 20.69 -5.86 -11.15
C GLU A 8 20.08 -6.01 -12.54
N PRO A 9 20.12 -4.96 -13.36
CA PRO A 9 19.59 -5.02 -14.71
C PRO A 9 20.51 -5.92 -15.57
N HIS A 10 19.90 -6.85 -16.27
CA HIS A 10 20.60 -7.70 -17.26
C HIS A 10 19.81 -7.69 -18.55
N PHE A 11 20.31 -6.94 -19.53
CA PHE A 11 19.70 -6.78 -20.85
C PHE A 11 20.63 -7.28 -21.93
N THR A 12 20.11 -7.84 -23.01
CA THR A 12 20.88 -8.54 -24.05
C THR A 12 20.54 -8.07 -25.45
N SER A 13 19.43 -7.38 -25.65
CA SER A 13 19.05 -6.86 -26.98
C SER A 13 19.90 -5.69 -27.42
N VAL A 14 19.74 -5.26 -28.66
CA VAL A 14 20.39 -4.06 -29.20
C VAL A 14 20.04 -2.78 -28.43
N LEU A 15 18.97 -2.79 -27.64
CA LEU A 15 18.54 -1.68 -26.80
C LEU A 15 19.15 -1.73 -25.37
N ALA A 16 19.91 -2.77 -25.02
CA ALA A 16 20.50 -2.98 -23.71
C ALA A 16 21.25 -1.75 -23.15
N PRO A 17 22.16 -1.09 -23.90
CA PRO A 17 22.85 0.08 -23.36
C PRO A 17 21.90 1.21 -22.94
N TYR A 18 20.89 1.48 -23.74
CA TYR A 18 19.93 2.55 -23.49
C TYR A 18 18.97 2.22 -22.34
N MET A 19 18.64 0.95 -22.14
CA MET A 19 17.87 0.49 -20.99
C MET A 19 18.67 0.67 -19.69
N LEU A 20 19.98 0.36 -19.72
CA LEU A 20 20.90 0.59 -18.60
C LEU A 20 20.94 2.08 -18.24
N ASP A 21 21.14 2.94 -19.24
CA ASP A 21 21.19 4.40 -19.04
C ASP A 21 19.89 4.92 -18.38
N VAL A 22 18.72 4.43 -18.83
CA VAL A 22 17.43 4.79 -18.23
C VAL A 22 17.36 4.34 -16.76
N VAL A 23 17.82 3.13 -16.46
CA VAL A 23 17.82 2.62 -15.07
C VAL A 23 18.76 3.45 -14.21
N GLU A 24 19.98 3.74 -14.68
CA GLU A 24 20.95 4.56 -13.97
C GLU A 24 20.42 5.98 -13.72
N GLN A 25 19.86 6.62 -14.74
CA GLN A 25 19.27 7.95 -14.61
C GLN A 25 18.14 7.97 -13.54
N LYS A 26 17.28 6.94 -13.53
CA LYS A 26 16.20 6.84 -12.54
C LYS A 26 16.73 6.58 -11.13
N ARG A 27 17.77 5.78 -11.00
CA ARG A 27 18.44 5.51 -9.72
C ARG A 27 19.19 6.71 -9.20
N ALA A 28 19.87 7.48 -10.07
CA ALA A 28 20.51 8.73 -9.70
C ALA A 28 19.54 9.78 -9.17
N LEU A 29 18.25 9.71 -9.57
CA LEU A 29 17.15 10.54 -9.02
C LEU A 29 16.53 9.98 -7.73
N GLY A 30 17.19 8.99 -7.06
CA GLY A 30 16.72 8.40 -5.81
C GLY A 30 15.64 7.31 -5.97
N ASN A 31 15.31 6.89 -7.20
CA ASN A 31 14.34 5.80 -7.40
C ASN A 31 15.05 4.45 -7.41
N LYS A 32 14.58 3.46 -6.66
CA LYS A 32 15.09 2.07 -6.73
C LYS A 32 14.87 1.45 -8.12
N TYR A 33 13.77 1.79 -8.75
CA TYR A 33 13.37 1.44 -10.11
C TYR A 33 13.31 -0.08 -10.40
N ASN A 34 13.13 -0.93 -9.40
CA ASN A 34 13.09 -2.38 -9.54
C ASN A 34 11.97 -2.84 -10.50
N ALA A 35 10.74 -2.32 -10.35
CA ALA A 35 9.64 -2.61 -11.27
C ALA A 35 9.91 -2.13 -12.71
N GLY A 36 10.70 -1.07 -12.86
CA GLY A 36 11.18 -0.60 -14.17
C GLY A 36 12.16 -1.57 -14.78
N VAL A 37 13.09 -2.11 -14.00
CA VAL A 37 14.05 -3.14 -14.44
C VAL A 37 13.30 -4.38 -14.91
N GLU A 38 12.33 -4.90 -14.13
CA GLU A 38 11.50 -6.05 -14.53
C GLU A 38 10.74 -5.81 -15.84
N ALA A 39 10.11 -4.64 -15.97
CA ALA A 39 9.35 -4.30 -17.17
C ALA A 39 10.26 -4.14 -18.40
N LEU A 40 11.44 -3.55 -18.23
CA LEU A 40 12.43 -3.41 -19.29
C LEU A 40 13.08 -4.76 -19.65
N SER A 41 13.33 -5.65 -18.68
CA SER A 41 13.81 -7.01 -18.98
C SER A 41 12.79 -7.79 -19.82
N ALA A 42 11.51 -7.73 -19.47
CA ALA A 42 10.47 -8.35 -20.28
C ALA A 42 10.32 -7.73 -21.68
N PHE A 43 10.70 -6.45 -21.85
CA PHE A 43 10.73 -5.80 -23.16
C PHE A 43 12.00 -6.16 -23.94
N ASP A 44 13.11 -6.34 -23.26
CA ASP A 44 14.39 -6.81 -23.84
C ASP A 44 14.23 -8.20 -24.47
N ASP A 45 13.61 -9.14 -23.71
CA ASP A 45 13.26 -10.47 -24.21
C ASP A 45 12.37 -10.39 -25.45
N PHE A 46 11.34 -9.53 -25.40
CA PHE A 46 10.45 -9.30 -26.53
C PHE A 46 11.19 -8.74 -27.75
N CYS A 47 12.13 -7.81 -27.57
CA CYS A 47 12.94 -7.29 -28.67
C CYS A 47 13.82 -8.37 -29.32
N ASN A 48 14.37 -9.27 -28.50
CA ASN A 48 15.13 -10.42 -28.98
C ASN A 48 14.25 -11.40 -29.78
N GLU A 49 13.04 -11.71 -29.29
CA GLU A 49 12.04 -12.53 -29.99
C GLU A 49 11.65 -11.92 -31.36
N GLN A 50 11.52 -10.58 -31.41
CA GLN A 50 11.24 -9.85 -32.65
C GLN A 50 12.51 -9.65 -33.56
N GLN A 51 13.66 -10.15 -33.11
CA GLN A 51 14.96 -10.05 -33.84
C GLN A 51 15.35 -8.60 -34.16
N LEU A 52 15.13 -7.68 -33.21
CA LEU A 52 15.50 -6.28 -33.37
C LEU A 52 17.02 -6.14 -33.56
N ARG A 53 17.47 -5.53 -34.67
CA ARG A 53 18.89 -5.43 -35.01
C ARG A 53 19.46 -4.01 -34.98
N ILE A 54 18.59 -3.01 -34.89
CA ILE A 54 18.97 -1.60 -34.81
C ILE A 54 18.33 -0.96 -33.59
N PRO A 55 18.94 0.05 -32.95
CA PRO A 55 18.40 0.69 -31.77
C PRO A 55 17.28 1.68 -32.12
N ALA A 56 16.23 1.16 -32.75
CA ALA A 56 15.05 1.91 -33.15
C ALA A 56 13.78 1.17 -32.70
N ILE A 57 12.81 1.89 -32.24
CA ILE A 57 11.50 1.34 -31.82
C ILE A 57 10.44 1.89 -32.79
N SER A 58 9.95 1.03 -33.68
CA SER A 58 8.88 1.43 -34.58
C SER A 58 7.53 1.47 -33.89
N ASN A 59 6.58 2.24 -34.44
CA ASN A 59 5.19 2.22 -33.96
C ASN A 59 4.57 0.82 -34.04
N GLU A 60 4.91 0.02 -35.02
CA GLU A 60 4.43 -1.36 -35.17
C GLU A 60 4.93 -2.27 -34.03
N LEU A 61 6.23 -2.16 -33.68
CA LEU A 61 6.82 -2.89 -32.57
C LEU A 61 6.14 -2.49 -31.24
N LEU A 62 5.94 -1.19 -31.03
CA LEU A 62 5.28 -0.69 -29.84
C LEU A 62 3.83 -1.15 -29.74
N GLN A 63 3.07 -1.12 -30.84
CA GLN A 63 1.70 -1.62 -30.88
C GLN A 63 1.61 -3.12 -30.56
N LYS A 64 2.56 -3.93 -31.05
CA LYS A 64 2.64 -5.36 -30.68
C LYS A 64 2.89 -5.53 -29.19
N TRP A 65 3.80 -4.74 -28.61
CA TRP A 65 4.09 -4.75 -27.17
C TRP A 65 2.88 -4.30 -26.34
N GLU A 66 2.16 -3.26 -26.76
CA GLU A 66 1.02 -2.71 -26.05
C GLU A 66 -0.21 -3.62 -26.04
N LYS A 67 -0.30 -4.62 -26.92
CA LYS A 67 -1.42 -5.58 -26.91
C LYS A 67 -1.55 -6.25 -25.55
N LYS A 68 -2.80 -6.35 -25.07
CA LYS A 68 -3.14 -7.03 -23.83
C LYS A 68 -2.73 -8.50 -23.90
N ARG A 69 -1.99 -8.97 -22.88
CA ARG A 69 -1.56 -10.36 -22.77
C ARG A 69 -2.68 -11.22 -22.17
N PRO A 70 -2.72 -12.54 -22.44
CA PRO A 70 -3.61 -13.45 -21.72
C PRO A 70 -3.39 -13.35 -20.21
N HIS A 71 -4.49 -13.29 -19.44
CA HIS A 71 -4.47 -13.17 -17.97
C HIS A 71 -3.85 -11.89 -17.39
N GLU A 72 -3.44 -10.92 -18.22
CA GLU A 72 -2.97 -9.61 -17.79
C GLU A 72 -4.15 -8.72 -17.39
N ASN A 73 -4.09 -8.08 -16.24
CA ASN A 73 -5.05 -7.05 -15.88
C ASN A 73 -4.65 -5.68 -16.47
N GLU A 74 -5.61 -4.77 -16.59
CA GLU A 74 -5.41 -3.45 -17.21
C GLU A 74 -4.35 -2.61 -16.49
N THR A 75 -4.25 -2.72 -15.16
CA THR A 75 -3.25 -2.01 -14.38
C THR A 75 -1.83 -2.50 -14.71
N THR A 76 -1.63 -3.82 -14.78
CA THR A 76 -0.35 -4.41 -15.17
C THR A 76 0.03 -4.03 -16.59
N GLN A 77 -0.93 -4.06 -17.52
CA GLN A 77 -0.73 -3.60 -18.89
C GLN A 77 -0.27 -2.13 -18.94
N CYS A 78 -0.98 -1.24 -18.24
CA CYS A 78 -0.62 0.18 -18.16
C CYS A 78 0.79 0.39 -17.61
N PHE A 79 1.16 -0.32 -16.53
CA PHE A 79 2.51 -0.23 -15.96
C PHE A 79 3.56 -0.68 -16.96
N ARG A 80 3.40 -1.84 -17.59
CA ARG A 80 4.31 -2.39 -18.59
C ARG A 80 4.52 -1.43 -19.76
N ILE A 81 3.44 -0.85 -20.26
CA ILE A 81 3.47 0.15 -21.34
C ILE A 81 4.20 1.41 -20.88
N SER A 82 3.95 1.90 -19.67
CA SER A 82 4.52 3.16 -19.20
C SER A 82 6.04 3.15 -19.10
N TYR A 83 6.65 2.02 -18.69
CA TYR A 83 8.10 1.89 -18.61
C TYR A 83 8.75 1.90 -19.99
N VAL A 84 8.17 1.24 -20.99
CA VAL A 84 8.69 1.26 -22.36
C VAL A 84 8.53 2.64 -22.99
N ARG A 85 7.46 3.35 -22.69
CA ARG A 85 7.29 4.75 -23.14
C ARG A 85 8.35 5.70 -22.55
N ILE A 86 8.84 5.42 -21.33
CA ILE A 86 9.98 6.16 -20.77
C ILE A 86 11.25 5.89 -21.61
N LEU A 87 11.49 4.63 -21.97
CA LEU A 87 12.61 4.27 -22.86
C LEU A 87 12.49 4.92 -24.25
N CYS A 88 11.29 4.91 -24.86
CA CYS A 88 11.06 5.58 -26.13
C CYS A 88 11.37 7.07 -26.07
N LYS A 89 10.92 7.76 -25.00
CA LYS A 89 11.24 9.18 -24.79
C LYS A 89 12.73 9.42 -24.64
N TYR A 90 13.42 8.57 -23.90
CA TYR A 90 14.86 8.63 -23.73
C TYR A 90 15.59 8.47 -25.09
N LEU A 91 15.24 7.45 -25.87
CA LEU A 91 15.80 7.23 -27.20
C LEU A 91 15.57 8.43 -28.12
N HIS A 92 14.33 8.92 -28.19
CA HIS A 92 13.96 10.06 -29.02
C HIS A 92 14.74 11.33 -28.64
N SER A 93 14.88 11.61 -27.34
CA SER A 93 15.64 12.78 -26.88
C SER A 93 17.15 12.69 -27.16
N ASN A 94 17.66 11.48 -27.40
CA ASN A 94 19.05 11.23 -27.79
C ASN A 94 19.21 11.04 -29.30
N GLY A 95 18.23 11.38 -30.13
CA GLY A 95 18.30 11.38 -31.57
C GLY A 95 18.09 10.01 -32.24
N TYR A 96 17.65 9.00 -31.50
CA TYR A 96 17.29 7.69 -32.04
C TYR A 96 15.84 7.67 -32.55
N ASP A 97 15.57 6.81 -33.53
CA ASP A 97 14.22 6.64 -34.06
C ASP A 97 13.35 5.87 -33.08
N ALA A 98 12.51 6.61 -32.36
CA ALA A 98 11.56 6.07 -31.40
C ALA A 98 10.32 6.98 -31.27
N PRO A 99 9.11 6.41 -31.05
CA PRO A 99 7.91 7.21 -30.88
C PRO A 99 8.01 8.13 -29.66
N CYS A 100 7.61 9.39 -29.83
CA CYS A 100 7.49 10.37 -28.73
C CYS A 100 6.03 10.72 -28.43
N ALA A 101 5.13 10.52 -29.40
CA ALA A 101 3.68 10.65 -29.20
C ALA A 101 3.05 9.25 -29.04
N PHE A 102 2.23 9.09 -28.04
CA PHE A 102 1.63 7.80 -27.67
C PHE A 102 0.11 7.91 -27.68
N HIS A 103 -0.56 6.84 -28.10
CA HIS A 103 -1.98 6.70 -27.83
C HIS A 103 -2.23 6.68 -26.32
N PRO A 104 -3.41 7.16 -25.85
CA PRO A 104 -3.75 7.03 -24.44
C PRO A 104 -3.57 5.59 -23.96
N ALA A 105 -2.93 5.40 -22.82
CA ALA A 105 -2.88 4.08 -22.20
C ALA A 105 -4.33 3.65 -21.85
N PRO A 106 -4.62 2.34 -21.80
CA PRO A 106 -5.94 1.86 -21.39
C PRO A 106 -6.37 2.53 -20.10
N HIS A 107 -7.57 3.12 -20.11
CA HIS A 107 -8.08 3.82 -18.94
C HIS A 107 -8.45 2.81 -17.85
N VAL A 108 -7.70 2.78 -16.79
CA VAL A 108 -8.01 1.94 -15.62
C VAL A 108 -9.05 2.65 -14.76
N ASN A 109 -10.31 2.55 -15.15
CA ASN A 109 -11.46 3.10 -14.41
C ASN A 109 -11.87 2.20 -13.23
N LYS A 110 -10.93 1.61 -12.51
CA LYS A 110 -11.27 0.91 -11.26
C LYS A 110 -11.19 1.88 -10.11
N CYS A 111 -12.34 2.45 -9.74
CA CYS A 111 -12.51 3.03 -8.42
C CYS A 111 -12.36 1.88 -7.42
N PHE A 112 -11.14 1.70 -6.92
CA PHE A 112 -10.89 0.70 -5.89
C PHE A 112 -11.59 1.17 -4.61
N VAL A 113 -12.57 0.38 -4.15
CA VAL A 113 -13.21 0.55 -2.85
C VAL A 113 -12.54 -0.40 -1.88
N PRO A 114 -11.85 0.10 -0.85
CA PRO A 114 -11.24 -0.75 0.17
C PRO A 114 -12.32 -1.45 0.99
N TYR A 115 -11.99 -2.62 1.54
CA TYR A 115 -12.83 -3.24 2.55
C TYR A 115 -12.64 -2.49 3.87
N ILE A 116 -13.72 -1.99 4.45
CA ILE A 116 -13.70 -1.36 5.77
C ILE A 116 -14.29 -2.35 6.76
N PHE A 117 -13.45 -2.83 7.65
CA PHE A 117 -13.87 -3.74 8.71
C PHE A 117 -14.81 -3.02 9.69
N THR A 118 -15.90 -3.67 10.08
CA THR A 118 -16.72 -3.20 11.20
C THR A 118 -15.96 -3.38 12.52
N LYS A 119 -16.42 -2.72 13.58
CA LYS A 119 -15.83 -2.88 14.93
C LYS A 119 -15.91 -4.33 15.40
N ASP A 120 -17.05 -4.98 15.18
CA ASP A 120 -17.28 -6.40 15.49
C ASP A 120 -16.32 -7.32 14.71
N GLU A 121 -16.12 -7.06 13.43
CA GLU A 121 -15.15 -7.83 12.61
C GLU A 121 -13.72 -7.66 13.12
N ILE A 122 -13.32 -6.44 13.54
CA ILE A 122 -12.00 -6.20 14.14
C ILE A 122 -11.85 -6.98 15.45
N GLU A 123 -12.88 -6.99 16.32
CA GLU A 123 -12.85 -7.74 17.58
C GLU A 123 -12.74 -9.25 17.34
N ARG A 124 -13.53 -9.80 16.40
CA ARG A 124 -13.46 -11.22 16.02
C ARG A 124 -12.11 -11.56 15.39
N LEU A 125 -11.57 -10.69 14.53
CA LEU A 125 -10.25 -10.87 13.94
C LEU A 125 -9.15 -10.90 15.01
N PHE A 126 -9.18 -9.96 15.95
CA PHE A 126 -8.19 -9.94 17.04
C PHE A 126 -8.32 -11.15 17.97
N SER A 127 -9.55 -11.60 18.27
CA SER A 127 -9.77 -12.84 19.01
C SER A 127 -9.18 -14.06 18.28
N ALA A 128 -9.34 -14.14 16.96
CA ALA A 128 -8.75 -15.21 16.16
C ALA A 128 -7.21 -15.13 16.13
N VAL A 129 -6.66 -13.91 16.06
CA VAL A 129 -5.20 -13.68 16.11
C VAL A 129 -4.62 -14.09 17.47
N ASP A 130 -5.31 -13.77 18.56
CA ASP A 130 -4.90 -14.15 19.94
C ASP A 130 -4.89 -15.67 20.16
N CYS A 131 -5.71 -16.41 19.40
CA CYS A 131 -5.70 -17.86 19.37
C CYS A 131 -4.58 -18.48 18.54
N THR A 132 -3.66 -17.67 18.01
CA THR A 132 -2.50 -18.18 17.25
C THR A 132 -1.67 -19.10 18.12
N LYS A 133 -1.49 -20.37 17.69
CA LYS A 133 -0.76 -21.36 18.46
C LYS A 133 0.74 -21.23 18.30
N GLU A 134 1.42 -21.66 19.33
CA GLU A 134 2.87 -21.87 19.31
C GLU A 134 3.25 -22.87 18.21
N SER A 135 4.39 -22.68 17.58
CA SER A 135 4.90 -23.56 16.53
C SER A 135 6.41 -23.72 16.69
N SER A 136 6.89 -24.94 16.55
CA SER A 136 8.34 -25.22 16.57
C SER A 136 9.10 -24.50 15.46
N GLU A 137 8.47 -24.29 14.30
CA GLU A 137 9.07 -23.58 13.17
C GLU A 137 9.10 -22.06 13.38
N SER A 138 8.23 -21.52 14.22
CA SER A 138 8.15 -20.11 14.51
C SER A 138 7.74 -19.87 15.97
N PRO A 139 8.67 -20.04 16.91
CA PRO A 139 8.40 -20.05 18.35
C PRO A 139 7.77 -18.75 18.89
N LEU A 140 8.11 -17.61 18.27
CA LEU A 140 7.58 -16.30 18.71
C LEU A 140 6.29 -15.88 18.01
N ARG A 141 5.80 -16.65 17.04
CA ARG A 141 4.64 -16.26 16.21
C ARG A 141 3.40 -15.92 17.04
N HIS A 142 3.11 -16.74 18.05
CA HIS A 142 1.96 -16.56 18.93
C HIS A 142 2.03 -15.28 19.80
N LEU A 143 3.23 -14.73 20.01
CA LEU A 143 3.46 -13.45 20.70
C LEU A 143 3.50 -12.28 19.73
N VAL A 144 4.10 -12.47 18.57
CA VAL A 144 4.29 -11.43 17.54
C VAL A 144 2.98 -11.05 16.88
N MET A 145 2.19 -12.04 16.41
CA MET A 145 1.01 -11.76 15.58
C MET A 145 -0.05 -10.90 16.27
N PRO A 146 -0.41 -11.15 17.55
CA PRO A 146 -1.37 -10.31 18.26
C PRO A 146 -0.98 -8.84 18.32
N VAL A 147 0.29 -8.55 18.54
CA VAL A 147 0.79 -7.18 18.66
C VAL A 147 0.93 -6.54 17.29
N LEU A 148 1.46 -7.27 16.30
CA LEU A 148 1.63 -6.79 14.93
C LEU A 148 0.29 -6.38 14.28
N PHE A 149 -0.74 -7.24 14.34
CA PHE A 149 -2.02 -6.91 13.73
C PHE A 149 -2.73 -5.74 14.42
N ARG A 150 -2.64 -5.67 15.76
CA ARG A 150 -3.15 -4.51 16.50
C ARG A 150 -2.41 -3.23 16.11
N LEU A 151 -1.09 -3.27 15.96
CA LEU A 151 -0.29 -2.13 15.55
C LEU A 151 -0.65 -1.65 14.15
N LEU A 152 -0.83 -2.58 13.21
CA LEU A 152 -1.26 -2.25 11.84
C LEU A 152 -2.60 -1.52 11.82
N TYR A 153 -3.54 -1.94 12.68
CA TYR A 153 -4.84 -1.30 12.78
C TYR A 153 -4.81 -0.01 13.60
N THR A 154 -4.20 0.01 14.78
CA THR A 154 -4.29 1.16 15.70
C THR A 154 -3.41 2.34 15.30
N CYS A 155 -2.31 2.10 14.58
CA CYS A 155 -1.40 3.13 14.08
C CYS A 155 -1.49 3.34 12.56
N GLY A 156 -2.27 2.51 11.87
CA GLY A 156 -2.45 2.60 10.42
C GLY A 156 -1.15 2.46 9.63
N LEU A 157 -0.17 1.69 10.12
CA LEU A 157 1.12 1.49 9.45
C LEU A 157 0.97 0.69 8.16
N ARG A 158 1.88 0.90 7.21
CA ARG A 158 2.04 -0.06 6.11
C ARG A 158 2.66 -1.35 6.66
N VAL A 159 2.29 -2.49 6.08
CA VAL A 159 2.83 -3.80 6.54
C VAL A 159 4.35 -3.80 6.53
N SER A 160 4.96 -3.32 5.45
CA SER A 160 6.42 -3.22 5.36
C SER A 160 7.03 -2.32 6.45
N GLU A 161 6.40 -1.22 6.81
CA GLU A 161 6.85 -0.33 7.88
C GLU A 161 6.86 -1.07 9.24
N ALA A 162 5.78 -1.80 9.54
CA ALA A 162 5.69 -2.55 10.78
C ALA A 162 6.67 -3.73 10.84
N LEU A 163 6.85 -4.46 9.74
CA LEU A 163 7.76 -5.61 9.69
C LEU A 163 9.24 -5.22 9.81
N HIS A 164 9.60 -4.05 9.29
CA HIS A 164 10.98 -3.56 9.38
C HIS A 164 11.23 -2.66 10.60
N LEU A 165 10.25 -2.49 11.47
CA LEU A 165 10.39 -1.69 12.69
C LEU A 165 11.49 -2.29 13.56
N LYS A 166 12.51 -1.52 13.89
CA LYS A 166 13.60 -1.94 14.76
C LYS A 166 13.28 -1.62 16.21
N VAL A 167 13.91 -2.35 17.11
CA VAL A 167 13.79 -2.08 18.57
C VAL A 167 14.21 -0.65 18.92
N ALA A 168 15.25 -0.14 18.26
CA ALA A 168 15.74 1.23 18.45
C ALA A 168 14.78 2.32 17.94
N ASP A 169 13.81 1.97 17.08
CA ASP A 169 12.86 2.90 16.51
C ASP A 169 11.57 3.02 17.36
N VAL A 170 11.51 2.28 18.47
CA VAL A 170 10.34 2.21 19.36
C VAL A 170 10.69 2.79 20.72
N ASP A 171 10.14 3.95 21.02
CA ASP A 171 10.21 4.55 22.35
C ASP A 171 8.93 4.21 23.13
N LEU A 172 9.04 3.17 23.99
CA LEU A 172 7.91 2.73 24.82
C LEU A 172 7.66 3.65 26.02
N ASP A 173 8.58 4.53 26.38
CA ASP A 173 8.39 5.47 27.47
C ASP A 173 7.66 6.72 26.98
N ALA A 174 8.07 7.26 25.85
CA ALA A 174 7.37 8.36 25.19
C ALA A 174 6.11 7.93 24.44
N GLY A 175 5.90 6.63 24.17
CA GLY A 175 4.78 6.12 23.39
C GLY A 175 4.82 6.52 21.92
N VAL A 176 6.02 6.47 21.31
CA VAL A 176 6.24 6.94 19.93
C VAL A 176 7.02 5.92 19.10
N LEU A 177 6.66 5.81 17.83
CA LEU A 177 7.39 5.06 16.81
C LEU A 177 8.06 6.02 15.84
N ALA A 178 9.34 5.80 15.55
CA ALA A 178 10.04 6.45 14.45
C ALA A 178 9.95 5.54 13.20
N ILE A 179 9.25 5.98 12.18
CA ILE A 179 9.07 5.22 10.94
C ILE A 179 10.01 5.77 9.88
N TYR A 180 10.97 4.94 9.48
CA TYR A 180 11.98 5.24 8.47
C TYR A 180 11.70 4.49 7.16
N GLY A 181 12.27 4.98 6.04
CA GLY A 181 12.26 4.28 4.76
C GLY A 181 10.87 4.10 4.16
N ALA A 182 9.91 4.96 4.52
CA ALA A 182 8.63 5.02 3.82
C ALA A 182 8.86 5.38 2.35
N LYS A 183 7.88 5.11 1.48
CA LYS A 183 7.94 5.44 0.06
C LYS A 183 8.36 6.90 -0.14
N GLY A 184 9.56 7.14 -0.73
CA GLY A 184 10.13 8.47 -0.93
C GLY A 184 11.06 8.94 0.21
N ASP A 185 11.66 8.04 0.99
CA ASP A 185 12.61 8.30 2.10
C ASP A 185 12.10 9.29 3.16
N LYS A 186 10.78 9.33 3.36
CA LYS A 186 10.17 10.19 4.37
C LYS A 186 10.16 9.51 5.73
N GLU A 187 10.65 10.22 6.70
CA GLU A 187 10.58 9.85 8.10
C GLU A 187 9.37 10.50 8.76
N ARG A 188 8.77 9.80 9.71
CA ARG A 188 7.70 10.35 10.54
C ARG A 188 7.64 9.71 11.91
N LEU A 189 7.16 10.47 12.87
CA LEU A 189 6.79 9.96 14.17
C LEU A 189 5.31 9.57 14.20
N VAL A 190 5.01 8.44 14.82
CA VAL A 190 3.64 7.93 15.01
C VAL A 190 3.40 7.70 16.49
N GLY A 191 2.44 8.40 17.05
CA GLY A 191 2.02 8.21 18.44
C GLY A 191 1.28 6.88 18.63
N ILE A 192 1.51 6.25 19.77
CA ILE A 192 0.87 4.99 20.18
C ILE A 192 -0.20 5.30 21.23
N SER A 193 -1.38 4.71 21.13
CA SER A 193 -2.41 4.84 22.18
C SER A 193 -2.00 4.09 23.45
N ASP A 194 -2.49 4.52 24.62
CA ASP A 194 -2.14 3.91 25.91
C ASP A 194 -2.42 2.40 25.96
N SER A 195 -3.52 1.95 25.36
CA SER A 195 -3.86 0.53 25.27
C SER A 195 -2.87 -0.26 24.41
N MET A 196 -2.47 0.30 23.28
CA MET A 196 -1.48 -0.32 22.41
C MET A 196 -0.08 -0.29 23.04
N LEU A 197 0.27 0.80 23.72
CA LEU A 197 1.51 0.94 24.47
C LEU A 197 1.63 -0.13 25.56
N THR A 198 0.57 -0.36 26.32
CA THR A 198 0.50 -1.43 27.33
C THR A 198 0.72 -2.80 26.69
N CYS A 199 0.08 -3.07 25.55
CA CYS A 199 0.25 -4.30 24.81
C CYS A 199 1.71 -4.49 24.33
N MET A 200 2.34 -3.44 23.80
CA MET A 200 3.73 -3.48 23.33
C MET A 200 4.74 -3.64 24.49
N LYS A 201 4.49 -3.00 25.64
CA LYS A 201 5.30 -3.18 26.86
C LYS A 201 5.23 -4.62 27.36
N SER A 202 4.04 -5.19 27.45
CA SER A 202 3.83 -6.60 27.82
C SER A 202 4.53 -7.55 26.86
N TYR A 203 4.44 -7.32 25.56
CA TYR A 203 5.15 -8.09 24.53
C TYR A 203 6.68 -8.04 24.74
N ARG A 204 7.25 -6.86 24.93
CA ARG A 204 8.70 -6.69 25.08
C ARG A 204 9.24 -7.24 26.40
N SER A 205 8.41 -7.27 27.47
CA SER A 205 8.79 -7.86 28.77
C SER A 205 8.73 -9.38 28.77
N ASN A 206 8.14 -10.02 27.75
CA ASN A 206 8.13 -11.48 27.66
C ASN A 206 9.55 -12.02 27.48
N PRO A 207 10.02 -12.98 28.33
CA PRO A 207 11.39 -13.48 28.29
C PRO A 207 11.83 -14.05 26.94
N LEU A 208 10.92 -14.70 26.20
CA LEU A 208 11.22 -15.24 24.87
C LEU A 208 11.52 -14.12 23.86
N VAL A 209 10.78 -13.02 23.93
CA VAL A 209 10.97 -11.85 23.06
C VAL A 209 12.20 -11.04 23.50
N ALA A 210 12.37 -10.83 24.81
CA ALA A 210 13.50 -10.09 25.36
C ALA A 210 14.85 -10.73 25.04
N ASN A 211 14.90 -12.07 24.99
CA ASN A 211 16.10 -12.85 24.68
C ASN A 211 16.28 -13.09 23.16
N ALA A 212 15.36 -12.69 22.32
CA ALA A 212 15.49 -12.83 20.87
C ALA A 212 16.66 -11.95 20.36
N LYS A 213 17.65 -12.57 19.74
CA LYS A 213 18.80 -11.88 19.15
C LYS A 213 18.42 -11.29 17.79
N SER A 214 17.64 -10.22 17.79
CA SER A 214 17.21 -9.53 16.59
C SER A 214 17.20 -8.02 16.81
N ILE A 215 17.52 -7.29 15.75
CA ILE A 215 17.36 -5.83 15.73
C ILE A 215 15.91 -5.42 15.46
N TYR A 216 15.09 -6.33 14.93
CA TYR A 216 13.69 -6.06 14.59
C TYR A 216 12.78 -6.20 15.80
N PHE A 217 11.78 -5.34 15.88
CA PHE A 217 10.81 -5.37 16.96
C PHE A 217 9.91 -6.61 16.87
N PHE A 218 9.63 -7.08 15.66
CA PHE A 218 8.88 -8.30 15.35
C PHE A 218 9.79 -9.32 14.65
N PRO A 219 10.63 -10.06 15.40
CA PRO A 219 11.60 -10.95 14.80
C PRO A 219 10.96 -12.17 14.14
N ALA A 220 11.43 -12.49 12.94
CA ALA A 220 11.16 -13.76 12.29
C ALA A 220 12.02 -14.89 12.90
N PRO A 221 11.73 -16.17 12.60
CA PRO A 221 12.47 -17.31 13.15
C PRO A 221 13.98 -17.31 12.87
N ASP A 222 14.40 -16.73 11.77
CA ASP A 222 15.81 -16.59 11.36
C ASP A 222 16.52 -15.38 12.00
N GLY A 223 15.80 -14.61 12.85
CA GLY A 223 16.28 -13.37 13.45
C GLY A 223 16.15 -12.15 12.54
N GLY A 224 15.69 -12.30 11.30
CA GLY A 224 15.32 -11.24 10.37
C GLY A 224 13.92 -10.69 10.63
N PHE A 225 13.30 -10.21 9.59
CA PHE A 225 11.90 -9.77 9.58
C PHE A 225 11.02 -10.76 8.80
N TYR A 226 9.73 -10.84 9.14
CA TYR A 226 8.81 -11.71 8.43
C TYR A 226 8.60 -11.25 6.98
N ASP A 227 8.54 -12.21 6.06
CA ASP A 227 8.08 -11.94 4.70
C ASP A 227 6.59 -11.55 4.68
N THR A 228 6.25 -10.59 3.82
CA THR A 228 4.86 -10.11 3.69
C THR A 228 3.89 -11.22 3.27
N SER A 229 4.34 -12.19 2.48
CA SER A 229 3.53 -13.33 2.07
C SER A 229 3.14 -14.21 3.25
N THR A 230 4.08 -14.46 4.17
CA THR A 230 3.84 -15.20 5.41
C THR A 230 2.77 -14.52 6.28
N ILE A 231 2.88 -13.19 6.44
CA ILE A 231 1.89 -12.42 7.22
C ILE A 231 0.52 -12.46 6.53
N TYR A 232 0.50 -12.38 5.20
CA TYR A 232 -0.73 -12.47 4.43
C TYR A 232 -1.43 -13.84 4.60
N ASP A 233 -0.68 -14.93 4.61
CA ASP A 233 -1.24 -16.28 4.81
C ASP A 233 -1.79 -16.46 6.22
N ILE A 234 -1.08 -15.95 7.24
CA ILE A 234 -1.58 -15.93 8.62
C ILE A 234 -2.86 -15.08 8.71
N PHE A 235 -2.87 -13.91 8.10
CA PHE A 235 -4.05 -13.02 8.07
C PHE A 235 -5.26 -13.73 7.45
N ARG A 236 -5.07 -14.41 6.32
CA ARG A 236 -6.15 -15.18 5.67
C ARG A 236 -6.71 -16.27 6.56
N LYS A 237 -5.82 -16.97 7.30
CA LYS A 237 -6.25 -17.97 8.28
C LYS A 237 -7.06 -17.31 9.40
N CYS A 238 -6.60 -16.21 9.96
CA CYS A 238 -7.32 -15.47 11.00
C CYS A 238 -8.68 -14.95 10.51
N LEU A 239 -8.80 -14.50 9.23
CA LEU A 239 -10.10 -14.13 8.65
C LEU A 239 -11.07 -15.33 8.62
N PHE A 240 -10.58 -16.51 8.23
CA PHE A 240 -11.38 -17.73 8.22
C PHE A 240 -11.83 -18.10 9.64
N ASP A 241 -10.91 -18.11 10.60
CA ASP A 241 -11.19 -18.45 12.00
C ASP A 241 -12.15 -17.39 12.64
N ALA A 242 -12.10 -16.14 12.20
CA ALA A 242 -13.01 -15.06 12.61
C ALA A 242 -14.39 -15.10 11.91
N GLY A 243 -14.61 -16.02 10.97
CA GLY A 243 -15.83 -16.07 10.17
C GLY A 243 -16.01 -14.88 9.22
N ILE A 244 -14.91 -14.25 8.78
CA ILE A 244 -14.93 -13.13 7.83
C ILE A 244 -14.66 -13.67 6.43
N PRO A 245 -15.62 -13.60 5.50
CA PRO A 245 -15.50 -14.23 4.19
C PRO A 245 -14.48 -13.56 3.29
N HIS A 246 -13.52 -14.33 2.78
CA HIS A 246 -12.50 -13.85 1.84
C HIS A 246 -12.95 -14.04 0.38
N ARG A 247 -14.01 -13.90 -0.09
CA ARG A 247 -14.63 -13.95 -1.45
C ARG A 247 -13.70 -14.19 -2.66
N GLY A 248 -12.45 -14.67 -2.47
CA GLY A 248 -11.46 -14.94 -3.51
C GLY A 248 -10.50 -13.80 -3.84
N ARG A 249 -9.59 -14.04 -4.80
CA ARG A 249 -8.54 -13.09 -5.19
C ARG A 249 -9.14 -11.76 -5.67
N GLY A 250 -8.75 -10.67 -5.01
CA GLY A 250 -9.16 -9.31 -5.37
C GLY A 250 -10.59 -8.91 -4.95
N LYS A 251 -11.32 -9.77 -4.19
CA LYS A 251 -12.70 -9.51 -3.78
C LYS A 251 -12.93 -9.51 -2.27
N GLY A 252 -11.93 -9.90 -1.49
CA GLY A 252 -12.04 -9.99 -0.03
C GLY A 252 -11.16 -8.99 0.70
N PRO A 253 -11.23 -8.99 2.05
CA PRO A 253 -10.37 -8.18 2.88
C PRO A 253 -8.89 -8.45 2.62
N ARG A 254 -8.10 -7.41 2.60
CA ARG A 254 -6.65 -7.46 2.44
C ARG A 254 -5.98 -6.91 3.70
N LEU A 255 -4.76 -7.31 3.93
CA LEU A 255 -3.99 -6.85 5.07
C LEU A 255 -3.88 -5.30 5.14
N HIS A 256 -3.79 -4.64 3.98
CA HIS A 256 -3.78 -3.18 3.89
C HIS A 256 -5.12 -2.52 4.26
N ASP A 257 -6.21 -3.29 4.25
CA ASP A 257 -7.54 -2.78 4.61
C ASP A 257 -7.68 -2.53 6.12
N LEU A 258 -6.80 -3.09 6.97
CA LEU A 258 -6.66 -2.69 8.38
C LEU A 258 -6.31 -1.20 8.50
N ARG A 259 -5.37 -0.74 7.68
CA ARG A 259 -4.99 0.68 7.62
C ARG A 259 -6.11 1.55 7.04
N HIS A 260 -6.84 1.06 6.05
CA HIS A 260 -8.01 1.77 5.52
C HIS A 260 -9.11 1.90 6.58
N SER A 261 -9.36 0.82 7.34
CA SER A 261 -10.32 0.83 8.45
C SER A 261 -9.91 1.77 9.57
N PHE A 262 -8.62 1.81 9.94
CA PHE A 262 -8.10 2.80 10.88
C PHE A 262 -8.45 4.22 10.43
N ALA A 263 -8.15 4.56 9.17
CA ALA A 263 -8.38 5.90 8.65
C ALA A 263 -9.87 6.29 8.70
N VAL A 264 -10.75 5.39 8.30
CA VAL A 264 -12.21 5.64 8.34
C VAL A 264 -12.73 5.69 9.77
N HIS A 265 -12.30 4.78 10.64
CA HIS A 265 -12.75 4.75 12.04
C HIS A 265 -12.29 5.98 12.83
N ILE A 266 -11.09 6.51 12.55
CA ILE A 266 -10.62 7.73 13.20
C ILE A 266 -11.39 8.97 12.71
N LEU A 267 -11.71 9.03 11.42
CA LEU A 267 -12.54 10.09 10.86
C LEU A 267 -13.96 10.05 11.45
N ASN A 268 -14.59 8.86 11.51
CA ASN A 268 -15.90 8.69 12.12
C ASN A 268 -15.88 9.09 13.60
N LYS A 269 -14.82 8.74 14.34
CA LYS A 269 -14.65 9.15 15.73
C LYS A 269 -14.56 10.67 15.85
N TRP A 270 -13.75 11.32 15.02
CA TRP A 270 -13.63 12.78 15.05
C TRP A 270 -14.94 13.48 14.67
N SER A 271 -15.67 12.95 13.69
CA SER A 271 -17.00 13.45 13.33
C SER A 271 -17.98 13.34 14.50
N SER A 272 -18.06 12.18 15.15
CA SER A 272 -18.94 11.97 16.31
C SER A 272 -18.55 12.81 17.52
N GLU A 273 -17.31 13.26 17.64
CA GLU A 273 -16.82 14.22 18.64
C GLU A 273 -17.07 15.69 18.23
N GLY A 274 -17.74 15.94 17.11
CA GLY A 274 -18.03 17.28 16.60
C GLY A 274 -16.80 18.05 16.09
N LYS A 275 -15.71 17.35 15.77
CA LYS A 275 -14.51 17.97 15.21
C LYS A 275 -14.69 18.22 13.72
N ASP A 276 -14.21 19.35 13.22
CA ASP A 276 -14.13 19.60 11.78
C ASP A 276 -13.17 18.62 11.14
N ILE A 277 -13.72 17.71 10.33
CA ILE A 277 -12.97 16.66 9.65
C ILE A 277 -11.90 17.25 8.72
N TYR A 278 -12.19 18.37 8.05
CA TYR A 278 -11.25 19.00 7.12
C TYR A 278 -10.01 19.56 7.83
N THR A 279 -10.17 20.11 9.02
CA THR A 279 -9.03 20.56 9.84
C THR A 279 -8.22 19.40 10.41
N CYS A 280 -8.83 18.21 10.57
CA CYS A 280 -8.17 17.01 11.07
C CYS A 280 -7.44 16.20 9.96
N LEU A 281 -7.79 16.38 8.67
CA LEU A 281 -7.16 15.65 7.56
C LEU A 281 -5.63 15.78 7.49
N PRO A 282 -5.01 16.95 7.71
CA PRO A 282 -3.54 17.08 7.74
C PRO A 282 -2.89 16.21 8.82
N ILE A 283 -3.54 16.06 9.97
CA ILE A 283 -3.08 15.21 11.08
C ILE A 283 -3.09 13.74 10.64
N LEU A 284 -4.22 13.30 10.09
CA LEU A 284 -4.36 11.92 9.56
C LEU A 284 -3.39 11.66 8.42
N ARG A 285 -3.22 12.63 7.50
CA ARG A 285 -2.23 12.55 6.42
C ARG A 285 -0.83 12.28 6.96
N THR A 286 -0.41 13.04 7.97
CA THR A 286 0.91 12.92 8.60
C THR A 286 1.07 11.57 9.28
N ALA A 287 0.10 11.14 10.09
CA ALA A 287 0.10 9.85 10.76
C ALA A 287 0.20 8.68 9.75
N LEU A 288 -0.55 8.75 8.66
CA LEU A 288 -0.49 7.76 7.59
C LEU A 288 0.78 7.88 6.71
N GLY A 289 1.50 9.00 6.69
CA GLY A 289 2.61 9.24 5.79
C GLY A 289 2.19 9.23 4.31
N HIS A 290 1.13 9.98 3.99
CA HIS A 290 0.71 10.23 2.62
C HIS A 290 1.40 11.45 2.03
N ASP A 291 1.92 11.33 0.81
CA ASP A 291 2.59 12.45 0.12
C ASP A 291 1.65 13.59 -0.19
N ARG A 292 0.41 13.27 -0.56
CA ARG A 292 -0.60 14.24 -0.97
C ARG A 292 -1.84 14.13 -0.09
N ILE A 293 -2.41 15.27 0.26
CA ILE A 293 -3.68 15.33 1.02
C ILE A 293 -4.80 14.62 0.26
N THR A 294 -4.82 14.73 -1.07
CA THR A 294 -5.81 14.06 -1.95
C THR A 294 -5.84 12.54 -1.79
N THR A 295 -4.77 11.92 -1.29
CA THR A 295 -4.76 10.49 -0.97
C THR A 295 -5.56 10.21 0.30
N THR A 296 -5.55 11.12 1.26
CA THR A 296 -6.30 11.02 2.52
C THR A 296 -7.76 11.41 2.32
N GLU A 297 -8.04 12.42 1.49
CA GLU A 297 -9.40 12.87 1.15
C GLU A 297 -10.28 11.74 0.58
N LYS A 298 -9.67 10.73 -0.05
CA LYS A 298 -10.42 9.56 -0.54
C LYS A 298 -11.20 8.83 0.56
N TYR A 299 -10.74 8.91 1.81
CA TYR A 299 -11.44 8.31 2.93
C TYR A 299 -12.72 9.05 3.32
N LEU A 300 -12.84 10.35 3.02
CA LEU A 300 -14.07 11.12 3.25
C LEU A 300 -15.26 10.49 2.55
N ARG A 301 -15.05 9.91 1.37
CA ARG A 301 -16.10 9.21 0.60
C ARG A 301 -16.62 7.93 1.27
N LEU A 302 -15.97 7.48 2.33
CA LEU A 302 -16.29 6.27 3.07
C LEU A 302 -16.84 6.59 4.47
N VAL A 303 -17.03 7.87 4.79
CA VAL A 303 -17.57 8.37 6.07
C VAL A 303 -18.99 8.86 5.79
N PRO A 304 -20.03 8.10 6.23
CA PRO A 304 -21.44 8.47 5.97
C PRO A 304 -21.80 9.86 6.46
N GLU A 305 -21.29 10.24 7.64
CA GLU A 305 -21.56 11.52 8.29
C GLU A 305 -21.06 12.72 7.46
N ALA A 306 -19.97 12.56 6.72
CA ALA A 306 -19.50 13.62 5.81
C ALA A 306 -20.48 13.91 4.64
N TYR A 307 -21.40 12.98 4.37
CA TYR A 307 -22.48 13.20 3.40
C TYR A 307 -23.72 13.86 4.03
N MET A 308 -23.99 13.62 5.31
CA MET A 308 -25.15 14.21 6.00
C MET A 308 -25.00 15.73 6.08
N GLU A 309 -23.84 16.27 6.40
CA GLU A 309 -23.56 17.71 6.38
C GLU A 309 -23.80 18.38 5.01
N VAL A 310 -23.66 17.61 3.93
CA VAL A 310 -23.92 18.11 2.56
C VAL A 310 -25.37 17.90 2.15
N THR A 311 -26.03 16.85 2.66
CA THR A 311 -27.38 16.49 2.26
C THR A 311 -28.47 17.15 3.11
N GLU A 312 -28.20 17.51 4.36
CA GLU A 312 -29.15 18.23 5.20
C GLU A 312 -29.61 19.58 4.60
N PRO A 313 -28.73 20.47 4.12
CA PRO A 313 -29.17 21.69 3.45
C PRO A 313 -29.92 21.43 2.14
N PHE A 314 -29.67 20.30 1.46
CA PHE A 314 -30.41 19.89 0.27
C PHE A 314 -31.78 19.34 0.64
N ASN A 315 -31.90 18.54 1.69
CA ASN A 315 -33.17 17.99 2.16
C ASN A 315 -34.10 19.10 2.67
N GLU A 316 -33.59 20.09 3.40
CA GLU A 316 -34.38 21.26 3.81
C GLU A 316 -34.90 22.05 2.62
N ARG A 317 -34.07 22.28 1.58
CA ARG A 317 -34.52 22.93 0.34
C ARG A 317 -35.51 22.09 -0.46
N PHE A 318 -35.33 20.79 -0.53
CA PHE A 318 -36.27 19.90 -1.22
C PHE A 318 -37.61 19.79 -0.48
N HIS A 319 -37.64 19.78 0.85
CA HIS A 319 -38.88 19.84 1.63
C HIS A 319 -39.64 21.14 1.37
N THR A 320 -38.97 22.29 1.33
CA THR A 320 -39.56 23.58 1.04
C THR A 320 -40.14 23.63 -0.37
N ILE A 321 -39.48 23.04 -1.37
CA ILE A 321 -39.96 22.96 -2.75
C ILE A 321 -41.19 22.04 -2.85
N THR A 322 -41.21 20.91 -2.15
CA THR A 322 -42.32 19.95 -2.15
C THR A 322 -43.55 20.54 -1.43
N GLU A 323 -43.37 21.29 -0.36
CA GLU A 323 -44.46 21.99 0.34
C GLU A 323 -45.07 23.12 -0.53
N VAL A 324 -44.24 23.84 -1.30
CA VAL A 324 -44.71 24.88 -2.20
C VAL A 324 -45.52 24.27 -3.37
N LEU A 325 -45.06 23.14 -3.91
CA LEU A 325 -45.75 22.45 -5.01
C LEU A 325 -47.05 21.74 -4.57
N CYS A 326 -47.16 21.32 -3.31
CA CYS A 326 -48.38 20.72 -2.76
C CYS A 326 -49.42 21.75 -2.28
N ASN A 327 -49.07 23.03 -2.15
CA ASN A 327 -49.99 24.09 -1.74
C ASN A 327 -50.57 24.90 -2.94
N GLU A 328 -50.20 24.55 -4.17
CA GLU A 328 -50.72 25.16 -5.40
C GLU A 328 -51.81 24.29 -6.11
N GLU A 329 -52.30 23.21 -5.49
CA GLU A 329 -53.50 22.45 -5.86
C GLU A 329 -54.66 22.78 -4.88
#